data_f15eb98b22b99ed2e089474383a7cfed
#
_entry.id   f15eb98b22b99ed2e089474383a7cfed
#
_cell.length_a   1.000
_cell.length_b   1.000
_cell.length_c   1.000
_cell.angle_alpha   90.00
_cell.angle_beta   90.00
_cell.angle_gamma   90.00
#
_symmetry.space_group_name_H-M   'P 1'
#
loop_
_entity.id
_entity.type
_entity.pdbx_description
1 polymer ?
#
loop_
_entity_poly.entity_id
_entity_poly.type
_entity_poly.pdbx_seq_one_letter_code
_entity_poly.pdbx_strand_id
1 'polypeptide(L)'
;MFWKQSKNKAVYGKSNSIKDTLFQPNKAATNYAKSLLTSMDASERHVLGQGLLEEMARSLSIPVPQLTVNDNRQNHSLKDGKLKRKVYGTYKAGKIIISNKTAIREAVLAPKTFLDTLIHEFMHHYDYEVLKFPTSLHTAGFYYRLGDVMKKLIGQETISNY
;
A
#
# COMPACT_ATOMS: atom_id res chain seq x y z
N MET A 1 -17.99 -10.76 23.13
CA MET A 1 -18.44 -9.88 22.03
C MET A 1 -18.14 -8.40 22.30
N PHE A 2 -18.54 -7.84 23.41
CA PHE A 2 -18.27 -6.43 23.80
C PHE A 2 -16.79 -6.05 23.93
N TRP A 3 -15.95 -6.97 24.39
CA TRP A 3 -14.50 -6.75 24.55
C TRP A 3 -13.77 -6.52 23.21
N LYS A 4 -14.14 -7.22 22.14
CA LYS A 4 -13.57 -7.05 20.80
C LYS A 4 -13.96 -5.71 20.17
N GLN A 5 -15.21 -5.26 20.40
CA GLN A 5 -15.71 -3.97 19.91
C GLN A 5 -15.02 -2.78 20.58
N SER A 6 -14.77 -2.86 21.89
CA SER A 6 -14.08 -1.77 22.61
C SER A 6 -12.60 -1.64 22.21
N LYS A 7 -11.91 -2.77 21.99
CA LYS A 7 -10.52 -2.78 21.49
C LYS A 7 -10.41 -2.19 20.07
N ASN A 8 -11.33 -2.55 19.18
CA ASN A 8 -11.35 -2.00 17.82
C ASN A 8 -11.63 -0.49 17.82
N LYS A 9 -12.48 0.00 18.70
CA LYS A 9 -12.75 1.44 18.84
C LYS A 9 -11.52 2.21 19.31
N ALA A 10 -10.78 1.68 20.28
CA ALA A 10 -9.53 2.29 20.75
C ALA A 10 -8.45 2.33 19.66
N VAL A 11 -8.26 1.23 18.93
CA VAL A 11 -7.34 1.15 17.80
C VAL A 11 -7.74 2.12 16.70
N TYR A 12 -9.02 2.20 16.37
CA TYR A 12 -9.55 3.13 15.38
C TYR A 12 -9.22 4.58 15.72
N GLY A 13 -9.51 5.01 16.95
CA GLY A 13 -9.23 6.37 17.42
C GLY A 13 -7.75 6.70 17.37
N LYS A 14 -6.90 5.79 17.84
CA LYS A 14 -5.45 5.96 17.81
C LYS A 14 -4.91 6.02 16.38
N SER A 15 -5.33 5.10 15.52
CA SER A 15 -4.96 5.11 14.10
C SER A 15 -5.40 6.41 13.42
N ASN A 16 -6.61 6.86 13.70
CA ASN A 16 -7.16 8.08 13.11
C ASN A 16 -6.43 9.36 13.53
N SER A 17 -5.83 9.37 14.72
CA SER A 17 -5.10 10.53 15.25
C SER A 17 -3.67 10.68 14.73
N ILE A 18 -3.07 9.62 14.20
CA ILE A 18 -1.68 9.62 13.71
C ILE A 18 -1.70 9.88 12.19
N LYS A 19 -1.27 11.08 11.81
CA LYS A 19 -1.36 11.58 10.42
C LYS A 19 -0.04 11.52 9.66
N ASP A 20 1.09 11.48 10.36
CA ASP A 20 2.43 11.50 9.79
C ASP A 20 3.12 10.15 10.02
N THR A 21 4.17 9.88 9.23
CA THR A 21 5.01 8.70 9.39
C THR A 21 6.41 9.07 9.86
N LEU A 22 7.11 8.08 10.42
CA LEU A 22 8.54 8.18 10.74
C LEU A 22 9.43 7.95 9.52
N PHE A 23 8.84 7.64 8.38
CA PHE A 23 9.57 7.36 7.15
C PHE A 23 10.36 8.58 6.69
N GLN A 24 11.65 8.38 6.39
CA GLN A 24 12.54 9.37 5.79
C GLN A 24 13.16 8.74 4.54
N PRO A 25 12.82 9.24 3.34
CA PRO A 25 13.34 8.67 2.10
C PRO A 25 14.83 8.98 1.93
N ASN A 26 15.58 8.01 1.46
CA ASN A 26 16.91 8.24 0.90
C ASN A 26 16.82 8.36 -0.63
N LYS A 27 17.95 8.65 -1.27
CA LYS A 27 18.03 8.80 -2.73
C LYS A 27 17.62 7.51 -3.46
N ALA A 28 18.01 6.35 -2.94
CA ALA A 28 17.63 5.05 -3.53
C ALA A 28 16.13 4.84 -3.52
N ALA A 29 15.44 5.10 -2.40
CA ALA A 29 13.99 4.99 -2.31
C ALA A 29 13.28 5.90 -3.31
N THR A 30 13.69 7.16 -3.41
CA THR A 30 13.10 8.10 -4.39
C THR A 30 13.37 7.68 -5.83
N ASN A 31 14.53 7.14 -6.13
CA ASN A 31 14.84 6.62 -7.46
C ASN A 31 13.99 5.41 -7.83
N TYR A 32 13.78 4.45 -6.91
CA TYR A 32 12.87 3.33 -7.14
C TYR A 32 11.43 3.80 -7.39
N ALA A 33 10.93 4.72 -6.59
CA ALA A 33 9.59 5.27 -6.76
C ALA A 33 9.42 5.96 -8.12
N LYS A 34 10.38 6.77 -8.55
CA LYS A 34 10.39 7.42 -9.86
C LYS A 34 10.44 6.42 -11.01
N SER A 35 11.27 5.38 -10.90
CA SER A 35 11.34 4.32 -11.91
C SER A 35 10.03 3.55 -12.03
N LEU A 36 9.34 3.30 -10.93
CA LEU A 36 8.02 2.69 -10.93
C LEU A 36 6.99 3.51 -11.70
N LEU A 37 7.09 4.85 -11.68
CA LEU A 37 6.17 5.74 -12.41
C LEU A 37 6.29 5.65 -13.94
N THR A 38 7.31 4.99 -14.46
CA THR A 38 7.50 4.73 -15.90
C THR A 38 7.44 3.24 -16.24
N SER A 39 7.19 2.37 -15.25
CA SER A 39 7.15 0.93 -15.41
C SER A 39 5.77 0.43 -15.84
N MET A 40 5.74 -0.67 -16.60
CA MET A 40 4.51 -1.35 -17.02
C MET A 40 4.59 -2.86 -16.82
N ASP A 41 5.76 -3.45 -17.00
CA ASP A 41 5.98 -4.89 -16.95
C ASP A 41 5.95 -5.42 -15.51
N ALA A 42 5.29 -6.57 -15.32
CA ALA A 42 5.13 -7.18 -13.99
C ALA A 42 6.48 -7.57 -13.37
N SER A 43 7.41 -8.11 -14.14
CA SER A 43 8.74 -8.50 -13.67
C SER A 43 9.58 -7.29 -13.27
N GLU A 44 9.55 -6.23 -14.07
CA GLU A 44 10.20 -4.95 -13.73
C GLU A 44 9.62 -4.34 -12.47
N ARG A 45 8.30 -4.28 -12.36
CA ARG A 45 7.58 -3.77 -11.18
C ARG A 45 7.89 -4.59 -9.93
N HIS A 46 8.08 -5.91 -10.08
CA HIS A 46 8.50 -6.77 -8.97
C HIS A 46 9.88 -6.37 -8.45
N VAL A 47 10.86 -6.22 -9.34
CA VAL A 47 12.25 -5.86 -8.96
C VAL A 47 12.30 -4.46 -8.35
N LEU A 48 11.72 -3.47 -9.01
CA LEU A 48 11.73 -2.09 -8.54
C LEU A 48 10.92 -1.92 -7.25
N GLY A 49 9.76 -2.56 -7.18
CA GLY A 49 8.91 -2.52 -6.00
C GLY A 49 9.55 -3.18 -4.78
N GLN A 50 10.18 -4.34 -4.96
CA GLN A 50 10.91 -5.00 -3.89
C GLN A 50 12.08 -4.15 -3.40
N GLY A 51 12.82 -3.52 -4.31
CA GLY A 51 13.90 -2.58 -3.96
C GLY A 51 13.40 -1.38 -3.14
N LEU A 52 12.26 -0.81 -3.52
CA LEU A 52 11.63 0.26 -2.75
C LEU A 52 11.24 -0.19 -1.35
N LEU A 53 10.60 -1.35 -1.22
CA LEU A 53 10.21 -1.91 0.09
C LEU A 53 11.43 -2.18 0.99
N GLU A 54 12.54 -2.65 0.43
CA GLU A 54 13.79 -2.86 1.16
C GLU A 54 14.35 -1.54 1.72
N GLU A 55 14.38 -0.49 0.92
CA GLU A 55 14.85 0.82 1.38
C GLU A 55 13.92 1.43 2.43
N MET A 56 12.61 1.31 2.25
CA MET A 56 11.64 1.79 3.22
C MET A 56 11.75 1.05 4.56
N ALA A 57 11.83 -0.27 4.53
CA ALA A 57 11.96 -1.09 5.73
C ALA A 57 13.29 -0.82 6.46
N ARG A 58 14.37 -0.65 5.72
CA ARG A 58 15.69 -0.32 6.27
C ARG A 58 15.66 1.04 7.00
N SER A 59 15.04 2.06 6.41
CA SER A 59 14.93 3.38 7.02
C SER A 59 14.13 3.38 8.33
N LEU A 60 13.22 2.42 8.49
CA LEU A 60 12.36 2.26 9.65
C LEU A 60 12.85 1.19 10.63
N SER A 61 13.93 0.48 10.31
CA SER A 61 14.46 -0.65 11.08
C SER A 61 13.41 -1.73 11.38
N ILE A 62 12.61 -2.08 10.37
CA ILE A 62 11.57 -3.11 10.44
C ILE A 62 11.87 -4.26 9.46
N PRO A 63 11.24 -5.44 9.64
CA PRO A 63 11.36 -6.52 8.68
C PRO A 63 10.93 -6.08 7.27
N VAL A 64 11.62 -6.59 6.25
CA VAL A 64 11.30 -6.29 4.85
C VAL A 64 10.09 -7.12 4.42
N PRO A 65 9.00 -6.50 3.95
CA PRO A 65 7.89 -7.25 3.38
C PRO A 65 8.28 -7.84 2.03
N GLN A 66 7.71 -8.98 1.69
CA GLN A 66 7.94 -9.68 0.43
C GLN A 66 6.88 -9.31 -0.59
N LEU A 67 7.29 -8.82 -1.75
CA LEU A 67 6.40 -8.45 -2.85
C LEU A 67 6.26 -9.61 -3.86
N THR A 68 5.05 -9.83 -4.31
CA THR A 68 4.74 -10.61 -5.51
C THR A 68 3.89 -9.74 -6.44
N VAL A 69 4.35 -9.57 -7.66
CA VAL A 69 3.57 -8.94 -8.73
C VAL A 69 3.24 -10.01 -9.76
N ASN A 70 1.97 -10.39 -9.84
CA ASN A 70 1.51 -11.35 -10.82
C ASN A 70 0.90 -10.65 -12.04
N ASP A 71 0.82 -11.36 -13.16
CA ASP A 71 0.27 -10.83 -14.40
C ASP A 71 -1.22 -11.21 -14.59
N ASN A 72 -1.88 -11.55 -13.51
CA ASN A 72 -3.30 -11.83 -13.46
C ASN A 72 -4.10 -10.54 -13.32
N ARG A 73 -5.37 -10.61 -13.74
CA ARG A 73 -6.31 -9.53 -13.46
C ARG A 73 -6.69 -9.49 -11.99
N GLN A 74 -7.08 -8.31 -11.53
CA GLN A 74 -7.54 -8.11 -10.17
C GLN A 74 -8.77 -8.96 -9.85
N ASN A 75 -8.81 -9.52 -8.64
CA ASN A 75 -10.01 -10.12 -8.12
C ASN A 75 -11.12 -9.07 -8.01
N HIS A 76 -12.32 -9.44 -8.39
CA HIS A 76 -13.46 -8.53 -8.38
C HIS A 76 -14.76 -9.27 -8.12
N SER A 77 -15.78 -8.53 -7.75
CA SER A 77 -17.16 -9.03 -7.66
C SER A 77 -18.11 -8.14 -8.45
N LEU A 78 -19.12 -8.75 -9.05
CA LEU A 78 -20.18 -8.06 -9.79
C LEU A 78 -21.49 -8.17 -9.01
N LYS A 79 -22.31 -7.12 -9.11
CA LYS A 79 -23.71 -7.12 -8.68
C LYS A 79 -24.56 -6.54 -9.80
N ASP A 80 -25.54 -7.31 -10.27
CA ASP A 80 -26.43 -6.93 -11.37
C ASP A 80 -25.66 -6.51 -12.65
N GLY A 81 -24.58 -7.25 -12.98
CA GLY A 81 -23.71 -6.98 -14.12
C GLY A 81 -22.76 -5.77 -13.97
N LYS A 82 -22.79 -5.09 -12.83
CA LYS A 82 -21.93 -3.93 -12.54
C LYS A 82 -20.81 -4.28 -11.57
N LEU A 83 -19.62 -3.69 -11.78
CA LEU A 83 -18.49 -3.87 -10.88
C LEU A 83 -18.82 -3.31 -9.49
N LYS A 84 -18.90 -4.19 -8.49
CA LYS A 84 -19.14 -3.83 -7.09
C LYS A 84 -17.85 -3.68 -6.28
N ARG A 85 -16.90 -4.58 -6.50
CA ARG A 85 -15.64 -4.64 -5.76
C ARG A 85 -14.52 -5.11 -6.65
N LYS A 86 -13.36 -4.50 -6.50
CA LYS A 86 -12.09 -4.96 -7.06
C LYS A 86 -11.01 -4.89 -5.99
N VAL A 87 -10.06 -5.80 -6.06
CA VAL A 87 -8.92 -5.87 -5.14
C VAL A 87 -7.66 -5.54 -5.94
N TYR A 88 -7.06 -4.39 -5.65
CA TYR A 88 -5.81 -3.94 -6.28
C TYR A 88 -4.60 -4.70 -5.77
N GLY A 89 -4.52 -4.87 -4.47
CA GLY A 89 -3.46 -5.59 -3.80
C GLY A 89 -3.92 -6.17 -2.47
N THR A 90 -3.09 -6.97 -1.85
CA THR A 90 -3.33 -7.54 -0.52
C THR A 90 -2.06 -7.51 0.31
N TYR A 91 -2.23 -7.33 1.61
CA TYR A 91 -1.20 -7.51 2.62
C TYR A 91 -1.61 -8.58 3.62
N LYS A 92 -0.73 -9.52 3.89
CA LYS A 92 -0.92 -10.52 4.94
C LYS A 92 0.43 -10.98 5.50
N ALA A 93 0.63 -10.78 6.79
CA ALA A 93 1.80 -11.31 7.52
C ALA A 93 3.15 -11.03 6.80
N GLY A 94 3.39 -9.80 6.39
CA GLY A 94 4.62 -9.40 5.71
C GLY A 94 4.69 -9.75 4.23
N LYS A 95 3.60 -10.20 3.63
CA LYS A 95 3.52 -10.51 2.20
C LYS A 95 2.55 -9.57 1.49
N ILE A 96 3.03 -8.95 0.41
CA ILE A 96 2.26 -8.06 -0.45
C ILE A 96 2.11 -8.73 -1.81
N ILE A 97 0.87 -8.80 -2.30
CA ILE A 97 0.56 -9.33 -3.64
C ILE A 97 -0.20 -8.27 -4.41
N ILE A 98 0.27 -7.93 -5.61
CA ILE A 98 -0.39 -6.98 -6.51
C ILE A 98 -0.64 -7.67 -7.86
N SER A 99 -1.88 -7.55 -8.35
CA SER A 99 -2.25 -8.00 -9.70
C SER A 99 -2.00 -6.87 -10.70
N ASN A 100 -1.19 -7.15 -11.73
CA ASN A 100 -0.72 -6.13 -12.67
C ASN A 100 -1.76 -5.73 -13.73
N LYS A 101 -2.92 -6.38 -13.76
CA LYS A 101 -3.99 -6.11 -14.72
C LYS A 101 -5.29 -5.74 -14.04
N THR A 102 -6.02 -4.82 -14.67
CA THR A 102 -7.32 -4.36 -14.15
C THR A 102 -8.37 -5.46 -14.21
N ALA A 103 -9.39 -5.36 -13.33
CA ALA A 103 -10.39 -6.42 -13.12
C ALA A 103 -11.23 -6.73 -14.36
N ILE A 104 -11.71 -5.73 -15.08
CA ILE A 104 -12.67 -5.89 -16.18
C ILE A 104 -11.97 -5.88 -17.54
N ARG A 105 -11.14 -4.89 -17.81
CA ARG A 105 -10.49 -4.71 -19.11
C ARG A 105 -9.21 -5.51 -19.29
N GLU A 106 -8.71 -6.10 -18.20
CA GLU A 106 -7.40 -6.78 -18.16
C GLU A 106 -6.26 -5.92 -18.71
N ALA A 107 -6.40 -4.60 -18.61
CA ALA A 107 -5.37 -3.64 -18.97
C ALA A 107 -4.27 -3.59 -17.90
N VAL A 108 -3.04 -3.36 -18.29
CA VAL A 108 -1.93 -3.16 -17.35
C VAL A 108 -2.24 -1.95 -16.46
N LEU A 109 -2.04 -2.09 -15.15
CA LEU A 109 -2.24 -0.99 -14.21
C LEU A 109 -1.41 0.22 -14.62
N ALA A 110 -2.01 1.41 -14.57
CA ALA A 110 -1.27 2.65 -14.71
C ALA A 110 -0.13 2.71 -13.66
N PRO A 111 1.05 3.24 -14.02
CA PRO A 111 2.19 3.28 -13.11
C PRO A 111 1.89 3.95 -11.76
N LYS A 112 1.17 5.06 -11.78
CA LYS A 112 0.76 5.76 -10.55
C LYS A 112 -0.15 4.89 -9.67
N THR A 113 -1.10 4.18 -10.27
CA THR A 113 -2.00 3.25 -9.55
C THR A 113 -1.22 2.11 -8.93
N PHE A 114 -0.22 1.56 -9.64
CA PHE A 114 0.64 0.52 -9.10
C PHE A 114 1.41 1.02 -7.87
N LEU A 115 2.05 2.20 -7.97
CA LEU A 115 2.79 2.78 -6.85
C LEU A 115 1.87 3.08 -5.65
N ASP A 116 0.71 3.69 -5.89
CA ASP A 116 -0.28 3.95 -4.83
C ASP A 116 -0.70 2.66 -4.12
N THR A 117 -0.93 1.59 -4.88
CA THR A 117 -1.30 0.27 -4.33
C THR A 117 -0.16 -0.32 -3.51
N LEU A 118 1.07 -0.28 -4.02
CA LEU A 118 2.24 -0.77 -3.30
C LEU A 118 2.42 -0.08 -1.95
N ILE A 119 2.32 1.25 -1.93
CA ILE A 119 2.44 2.03 -0.70
C ILE A 119 1.25 1.81 0.22
N HIS A 120 0.03 1.65 -0.31
CA HIS A 120 -1.15 1.29 0.49
C HIS A 120 -0.91 -0.02 1.26
N GLU A 121 -0.46 -1.06 0.59
CA GLU A 121 -0.19 -2.35 1.24
C GLU A 121 1.01 -2.25 2.20
N PHE A 122 2.02 -1.45 1.88
CA PHE A 122 3.11 -1.15 2.82
C PHE A 122 2.61 -0.44 4.07
N MET A 123 1.59 0.41 3.98
CA MET A 123 1.03 1.10 5.17
C MET A 123 0.39 0.12 6.15
N HIS A 124 -0.18 -0.99 5.69
CA HIS A 124 -0.60 -2.08 6.59
C HIS A 124 0.60 -2.68 7.33
N HIS A 125 1.70 -2.92 6.62
CA HIS A 125 2.96 -3.39 7.24
C HIS A 125 3.49 -2.39 8.29
N TYR A 126 3.47 -1.10 7.94
CA TYR A 126 3.84 -0.01 8.85
C TYR A 126 2.99 -0.01 10.13
N ASP A 127 1.68 -0.15 10.00
CA ASP A 127 0.77 -0.18 11.15
C ASP A 127 1.09 -1.33 12.11
N TYR A 128 1.42 -2.51 11.58
CA TYR A 128 1.80 -3.66 12.42
C TYR A 128 3.20 -3.53 13.00
N GLU A 129 4.19 -3.16 12.19
CA GLU A 129 5.61 -3.22 12.56
C GLU A 129 6.10 -1.97 13.29
N VAL A 130 5.61 -0.79 12.93
CA VAL A 130 6.01 0.49 13.55
C VAL A 130 5.04 0.91 14.65
N LEU A 131 3.75 0.99 14.35
CA LEU A 131 2.74 1.46 15.29
C LEU A 131 2.27 0.35 16.26
N LYS A 132 2.64 -0.90 15.98
CA LYS A 132 2.28 -2.06 16.80
C LYS A 132 0.78 -2.23 17.00
N PHE A 133 -0.01 -1.87 16.00
CA PHE A 133 -1.44 -2.08 16.04
C PHE A 133 -1.78 -3.58 15.92
N PRO A 134 -2.78 -4.07 16.65
CA PRO A 134 -3.24 -5.45 16.52
C PRO A 134 -4.04 -5.70 15.24
N THR A 135 -4.51 -4.63 14.60
CA THR A 135 -5.22 -4.63 13.32
C THR A 135 -4.97 -3.32 12.59
N SER A 136 -4.86 -3.37 11.26
CA SER A 136 -4.67 -2.18 10.44
C SER A 136 -5.99 -1.80 9.76
N LEU A 137 -6.55 -0.68 10.17
CA LEU A 137 -7.85 -0.17 9.73
C LEU A 137 -7.69 0.98 8.74
N HIS A 138 -8.56 1.06 7.74
CA HIS A 138 -8.60 2.15 6.78
C HIS A 138 -9.24 3.42 7.38
N THR A 139 -8.58 4.01 8.36
CA THR A 139 -9.01 5.27 8.97
C THR A 139 -8.59 6.47 8.13
N ALA A 140 -9.14 7.65 8.41
CA ALA A 140 -8.62 8.89 7.81
C ALA A 140 -7.12 9.06 8.11
N GLY A 141 -6.68 8.74 9.33
CA GLY A 141 -5.26 8.74 9.71
C GLY A 141 -4.40 7.81 8.86
N PHE A 142 -4.90 6.61 8.54
CA PHE A 142 -4.22 5.68 7.61
C PHE A 142 -3.98 6.35 6.25
N TYR A 143 -4.98 7.00 5.67
CA TYR A 143 -4.83 7.68 4.38
C TYR A 143 -3.96 8.94 4.47
N TYR A 144 -3.96 9.66 5.58
CA TYR A 144 -3.00 10.74 5.80
C TYR A 144 -1.56 10.23 5.86
N ARG A 145 -1.31 9.10 6.52
CA ARG A 145 0.02 8.47 6.54
C ARG A 145 0.45 8.00 5.15
N LEU A 146 -0.47 7.40 4.39
CA LEU A 146 -0.23 7.05 2.98
C LEU A 146 0.20 8.28 2.17
N GLY A 147 -0.53 9.38 2.29
CA GLY A 147 -0.22 10.64 1.63
C GLY A 147 1.13 11.22 2.05
N ASP A 148 1.47 11.13 3.33
CA ASP A 148 2.78 11.56 3.85
C ASP A 148 3.93 10.81 3.18
N VAL A 149 3.84 9.48 3.06
CA VAL A 149 4.85 8.67 2.37
C VAL A 149 4.93 9.01 0.89
N MET A 150 3.81 9.13 0.21
CA MET A 150 3.78 9.46 -1.22
C MET A 150 4.39 10.84 -1.48
N LYS A 151 4.07 11.83 -0.66
CA LYS A 151 4.66 13.17 -0.74
C LYS A 151 6.17 13.13 -0.55
N LYS A 152 6.65 12.39 0.43
CA LYS A 152 8.09 12.22 0.69
C LYS A 152 8.82 11.51 -0.44
N LEU A 153 8.17 10.54 -1.11
CA LEU A 153 8.78 9.76 -2.20
C LEU A 153 8.80 10.53 -3.54
N ILE A 154 7.71 11.15 -3.92
CA ILE A 154 7.54 11.74 -5.27
C ILE A 154 7.11 13.22 -5.25
N GLY A 155 6.99 13.84 -4.08
CA GLY A 155 6.64 15.26 -3.94
C GLY A 155 5.20 15.60 -4.34
N GLN A 156 4.30 14.61 -4.46
CA GLN A 156 2.89 14.80 -4.81
C GLN A 156 1.99 14.39 -3.66
N GLU A 157 0.97 15.21 -3.39
CA GLU A 157 -0.13 14.79 -2.54
C GLU A 157 -1.00 13.78 -3.30
N THR A 158 -1.31 12.65 -2.69
CA THR A 158 -2.33 11.77 -3.21
C THR A 158 -3.69 12.40 -2.95
N ILE A 159 -4.41 12.73 -4.02
CA ILE A 159 -5.85 12.96 -3.92
C ILE A 159 -6.46 11.57 -3.83
N SER A 160 -6.62 11.09 -2.62
CA SER A 160 -7.28 9.80 -2.37
C SER A 160 -8.79 10.00 -2.55
N ASN A 161 -9.26 9.68 -3.73
CA ASN A 161 -10.68 9.45 -3.99
C ASN A 161 -10.99 7.97 -3.72
N TYR A 162 -10.99 7.58 -2.45
CA TYR A 162 -11.47 6.26 -2.03
C TYR A 162 -12.81 6.39 -1.29
#